data_ef7a7170763b52f322513d2ac69afa7e
#
_entry.id   ef7a7170763b52f322513d2ac69afa7e
#
_cell.length_a   1.000
_cell.length_b   1.000
_cell.length_c   1.000
_cell.angle_alpha   90.00
_cell.angle_beta   90.00
_cell.angle_gamma   90.00
#
_symmetry.space_group_name_H-M   'P 1'
#
loop_
_entity.id
_entity.type
_entity.pdbx_description
1 polymer ?
#
loop_
_entity_poly.entity_id
_entity_poly.type
_entity_poly.pdbx_seq_one_letter_code
_entity_poly.pdbx_strand_id
1 'polypeptide(L)'
;WNKIPENWNWQEIHTADSILFNPIVIDRSHAFTKVDGFLFKRMLKVLGLGFITNYSNHPKDIGEINTLGYTLDMALVSGVDESVWRTQALALQKNLSDSVINEAFGALPPEIQGAETEAIKKKLLIRRDSLPYMARRYYKKLQRTPVLTGTEGDDRIILECSGHDSLLVRIYPKGSPV
;
A
#
# COMPACT_ATOMS: atom_id res chain seq x y z
N TRP A 1 3.05 -7.08 -3.89
CA TRP A 1 3.75 -7.44 -2.64
C TRP A 1 5.24 -7.04 -2.62
N ASN A 2 5.85 -6.71 -3.75
CA ASN A 2 7.25 -6.27 -3.82
C ASN A 2 7.42 -4.76 -3.58
N LYS A 3 6.71 -4.22 -2.61
CA LYS A 3 6.72 -2.81 -2.25
C LYS A 3 7.77 -2.55 -1.16
N ILE A 4 9.04 -2.78 -1.50
CA ILE A 4 10.18 -2.47 -0.61
C ILE A 4 10.71 -1.07 -0.92
N PRO A 5 11.35 -0.38 0.05
CA PRO A 5 11.88 0.97 -0.16
C PRO A 5 12.84 1.08 -1.36
N GLU A 6 13.66 0.05 -1.59
CA GLU A 6 14.64 -0.02 -2.67
C GLU A 6 14.03 -0.02 -4.08
N ASN A 7 12.75 -0.38 -4.20
CA ASN A 7 12.01 -0.36 -5.46
C ASN A 7 11.36 0.99 -5.76
N TRP A 8 11.69 2.02 -4.98
CA TRP A 8 11.16 3.36 -5.13
C TRP A 8 12.30 4.37 -5.22
N ASN A 9 12.23 5.26 -6.21
CA ASN A 9 12.95 6.52 -6.24
C ASN A 9 12.01 7.67 -5.91
N TRP A 10 12.58 8.78 -5.52
CA TRP A 10 11.84 9.98 -5.18
C TRP A 10 12.35 11.14 -6.01
N GLN A 11 11.46 11.76 -6.78
CA GLN A 11 11.74 12.97 -7.51
C GLN A 11 11.37 14.17 -6.65
N GLU A 12 12.34 15.02 -6.38
CA GLU A 12 12.08 16.31 -5.74
C GLU A 12 11.44 17.28 -6.74
N ILE A 13 10.35 17.92 -6.32
CA ILE A 13 9.66 18.95 -7.06
C ILE A 13 9.66 20.19 -6.16
N HIS A 14 10.44 21.20 -6.53
CA HIS A 14 10.51 22.45 -5.82
C HIS A 14 9.34 23.36 -6.25
N THR A 15 8.56 23.80 -5.29
CA THR A 15 7.53 24.85 -5.45
C THR A 15 7.98 26.13 -4.77
N ALA A 16 7.21 27.20 -4.87
CA ALA A 16 7.56 28.48 -4.23
C ALA A 16 7.69 28.35 -2.69
N ASP A 17 6.87 27.49 -2.07
CA ASP A 17 6.71 27.43 -0.61
C ASP A 17 7.01 26.03 -0.02
N SER A 18 7.35 25.03 -0.84
CA SER A 18 7.53 23.67 -0.37
C SER A 18 8.37 22.82 -1.33
N ILE A 19 8.89 21.72 -0.79
CA ILE A 19 9.50 20.63 -1.57
C ILE A 19 8.55 19.44 -1.52
N LEU A 20 8.13 18.98 -2.67
CA LEU A 20 7.29 17.80 -2.82
C LEU A 20 8.13 16.62 -3.31
N PHE A 21 7.81 15.44 -2.84
CA PHE A 21 8.46 14.19 -3.28
C PHE A 21 7.47 13.34 -4.08
N ASN A 22 7.75 13.16 -5.36
CA ASN A 22 6.96 12.32 -6.23
C ASN A 22 7.57 10.90 -6.29
N PRO A 23 6.85 9.85 -5.87
CA PRO A 23 7.37 8.49 -5.89
C PRO A 23 7.46 7.96 -7.32
N ILE A 24 8.64 7.47 -7.68
CA ILE A 24 8.89 6.78 -8.95
C ILE A 24 9.16 5.31 -8.67
N VAL A 25 8.35 4.45 -9.26
CA VAL A 25 8.50 3.01 -9.09
C VAL A 25 9.52 2.47 -10.10
N ILE A 26 10.56 1.81 -9.59
CA ILE A 26 11.66 1.28 -10.41
C ILE A 26 11.36 -0.15 -10.84
N ASP A 27 10.94 -1.02 -9.92
CA ASP A 27 10.74 -2.45 -10.18
C ASP A 27 9.31 -2.91 -9.91
N ARG A 28 8.72 -3.57 -10.92
CA ARG A 28 7.40 -4.21 -10.91
C ARG A 28 7.45 -5.66 -11.37
N SER A 29 8.63 -6.26 -11.47
CA SER A 29 8.83 -7.63 -12.01
C SER A 29 7.97 -8.69 -11.33
N HIS A 30 7.61 -8.47 -10.08
CA HIS A 30 6.79 -9.40 -9.30
C HIS A 30 5.29 -9.04 -9.20
N ALA A 31 4.80 -8.11 -10.02
CA ALA A 31 3.40 -7.65 -9.93
C ALA A 31 2.38 -8.77 -10.15
N PHE A 32 2.67 -9.71 -11.04
CA PHE A 32 1.78 -10.80 -11.44
C PHE A 32 2.36 -12.18 -11.09
N THR A 33 2.86 -12.33 -9.88
CA THR A 33 3.52 -13.57 -9.46
C THR A 33 2.61 -14.78 -9.53
N LYS A 34 3.15 -15.88 -10.07
CA LYS A 34 2.57 -17.21 -10.05
C LYS A 34 3.50 -18.14 -9.28
N VAL A 35 2.99 -18.72 -8.22
CA VAL A 35 3.69 -19.68 -7.38
C VAL A 35 3.01 -21.03 -7.57
N ASP A 36 3.72 -21.99 -8.12
CA ASP A 36 3.22 -23.35 -8.37
C ASP A 36 3.74 -24.33 -7.31
N GLY A 37 2.99 -25.41 -7.11
CA GLY A 37 3.34 -26.50 -6.19
C GLY A 37 2.82 -26.29 -4.76
N PHE A 38 2.14 -27.32 -4.24
CA PHE A 38 1.58 -27.32 -2.89
C PHE A 38 2.65 -27.29 -1.79
N LEU A 39 3.70 -28.07 -1.95
CA LEU A 39 4.80 -28.16 -0.98
C LEU A 39 5.57 -26.83 -0.92
N PHE A 40 5.82 -26.20 -2.06
CA PHE A 40 6.52 -24.94 -2.15
C PHE A 40 5.76 -23.81 -1.45
N LYS A 41 4.44 -23.73 -1.66
CA LYS A 41 3.58 -22.77 -0.95
C LYS A 41 3.60 -22.96 0.57
N ARG A 42 3.60 -24.21 1.02
CA ARG A 42 3.68 -24.53 2.44
C ARG A 42 5.04 -24.15 3.03
N MET A 43 6.12 -24.42 2.31
CA MET A 43 7.48 -24.05 2.69
C MET A 43 7.62 -22.52 2.81
N LEU A 44 7.11 -21.72 1.87
CA LEU A 44 7.12 -20.26 1.94
C LEU A 44 6.45 -19.74 3.22
N LYS A 45 5.33 -20.34 3.62
CA LYS A 45 4.66 -19.96 4.89
C LYS A 45 5.50 -20.27 6.12
N VAL A 46 6.13 -21.45 6.17
CA VAL A 46 6.99 -21.86 7.29
C VAL A 46 8.21 -20.96 7.41
N LEU A 47 8.74 -20.48 6.28
CA LEU A 47 9.87 -19.54 6.23
C LEU A 47 9.48 -18.06 6.48
N GLY A 48 8.23 -17.76 6.83
CA GLY A 48 7.77 -16.39 7.03
C GLY A 48 7.59 -15.60 5.73
N LEU A 49 7.64 -16.26 4.58
CA LEU A 49 7.51 -15.68 3.24
C LEU A 49 6.06 -15.78 2.71
N GLY A 50 5.08 -15.79 3.61
CA GLY A 50 3.65 -15.90 3.26
C GLY A 50 3.12 -14.78 2.38
N PHE A 51 3.81 -13.63 2.33
CA PHE A 51 3.50 -12.52 1.44
C PHE A 51 3.75 -12.86 -0.05
N ILE A 52 4.60 -13.86 -0.36
CA ILE A 52 4.80 -14.37 -1.72
C ILE A 52 3.60 -15.26 -2.07
N THR A 53 2.65 -14.70 -2.78
CA THR A 53 1.40 -15.39 -3.12
C THR A 53 1.03 -15.17 -4.57
N ASN A 54 0.17 -16.02 -5.09
CA ASN A 54 -0.34 -15.88 -6.44
C ASN A 54 -1.14 -14.59 -6.63
N TYR A 55 -1.00 -13.97 -7.78
CA TYR A 55 -1.90 -12.91 -8.20
C TYR A 55 -3.33 -13.45 -8.34
N SER A 56 -4.18 -13.12 -7.39
CA SER A 56 -5.57 -13.62 -7.26
C SER A 56 -6.59 -12.50 -7.47
N ASN A 57 -7.85 -12.85 -7.66
CA ASN A 57 -8.96 -11.89 -7.78
C ASN A 57 -9.05 -10.98 -6.54
N HIS A 58 -9.02 -11.60 -5.37
CA HIS A 58 -9.07 -10.91 -4.09
C HIS A 58 -7.93 -11.43 -3.19
N PRO A 59 -7.00 -10.58 -2.77
CA PRO A 59 -6.03 -10.99 -1.76
C PRO A 59 -6.75 -11.30 -0.45
N LYS A 60 -6.44 -12.46 0.12
CA LYS A 60 -7.08 -12.93 1.37
C LYS A 60 -6.72 -12.03 2.53
N ASP A 61 -5.44 -11.68 2.64
CA ASP A 61 -4.93 -10.77 3.64
C ASP A 61 -4.19 -9.60 2.98
N ILE A 62 -4.79 -8.42 3.05
CA ILE A 62 -4.20 -7.20 2.50
C ILE A 62 -2.96 -6.77 3.29
N GLY A 63 -2.89 -7.08 4.58
CA GLY A 63 -1.72 -6.80 5.40
C GLY A 63 -0.55 -7.71 5.04
N GLU A 64 -0.81 -9.03 4.84
CA GLU A 64 0.23 -9.99 4.49
C GLU A 64 0.93 -9.62 3.17
N ILE A 65 0.18 -9.25 2.14
CA ILE A 65 0.77 -8.86 0.84
C ILE A 65 1.51 -7.52 0.87
N ASN A 66 1.26 -6.68 1.86
CA ASN A 66 1.94 -5.40 2.05
C ASN A 66 3.01 -5.46 3.16
N THR A 67 3.37 -6.64 3.66
CA THR A 67 4.34 -6.80 4.76
C THR A 67 5.65 -6.06 4.47
N LEU A 68 6.19 -6.19 3.26
CA LEU A 68 7.47 -5.55 2.89
C LEU A 68 7.37 -4.02 2.79
N GLY A 69 6.21 -3.48 2.43
CA GLY A 69 5.96 -2.04 2.35
C GLY A 69 5.40 -1.43 3.62
N TYR A 70 5.12 -2.24 4.64
CA TYR A 70 4.36 -1.81 5.82
C TYR A 70 5.02 -0.64 6.56
N THR A 71 6.32 -0.72 6.79
CA THR A 71 7.07 0.36 7.48
C THR A 71 7.02 1.67 6.70
N LEU A 72 7.19 1.61 5.37
CA LEU A 72 7.10 2.78 4.51
C LEU A 72 5.67 3.36 4.53
N ASP A 73 4.65 2.51 4.44
CA ASP A 73 3.26 2.95 4.49
C ASP A 73 2.91 3.58 5.84
N MET A 74 3.41 3.02 6.95
CA MET A 74 3.24 3.61 8.27
C MET A 74 3.87 5.00 8.37
N ALA A 75 5.07 5.17 7.86
CA ALA A 75 5.76 6.45 7.88
C ALA A 75 5.05 7.53 7.03
N LEU A 76 4.54 7.15 5.86
CA LEU A 76 4.01 8.12 4.88
C LEU A 76 2.51 8.39 5.03
N VAL A 77 1.71 7.39 5.41
CA VAL A 77 0.25 7.50 5.29
C VAL A 77 -0.55 7.07 6.51
N SER A 78 0.09 6.77 7.65
CA SER A 78 -0.63 6.38 8.87
C SER A 78 -1.49 7.51 9.45
N GLY A 79 -1.08 8.77 9.28
CA GLY A 79 -1.81 9.95 9.73
C GLY A 79 -2.85 10.48 8.74
N VAL A 80 -3.05 9.82 7.59
CA VAL A 80 -3.98 10.29 6.56
C VAL A 80 -5.39 9.79 6.84
N ASP A 81 -6.39 10.66 6.76
CA ASP A 81 -7.79 10.32 7.04
C ASP A 81 -8.40 9.28 6.10
N GLU A 82 -9.37 8.49 6.60
CA GLU A 82 -10.10 7.48 5.80
C GLU A 82 -10.78 8.08 4.56
N SER A 83 -11.23 9.33 4.66
CA SER A 83 -11.86 10.06 3.54
C SER A 83 -10.91 10.26 2.36
N VAL A 84 -9.65 10.56 2.63
CA VAL A 84 -8.60 10.70 1.61
C VAL A 84 -8.31 9.37 0.95
N TRP A 85 -8.17 8.29 1.74
CA TRP A 85 -8.00 6.93 1.22
C TRP A 85 -9.13 6.53 0.27
N ARG A 86 -10.37 6.82 0.68
CA ARG A 86 -11.55 6.54 -0.14
C ARG A 86 -11.55 7.35 -1.43
N THR A 87 -11.26 8.64 -1.34
CA THR A 87 -11.23 9.54 -2.50
C THR A 87 -10.18 9.09 -3.52
N GLN A 88 -8.98 8.77 -3.06
CA GLN A 88 -7.90 8.29 -3.93
C GLN A 88 -8.23 6.93 -4.56
N ALA A 89 -8.83 6.02 -3.79
CA ALA A 89 -9.24 4.72 -4.32
C ALA A 89 -10.31 4.84 -5.40
N LEU A 90 -11.28 5.72 -5.23
CA LEU A 90 -12.33 6.00 -6.23
C LEU A 90 -11.75 6.68 -7.48
N ALA A 91 -10.83 7.62 -7.31
CA ALA A 91 -10.14 8.28 -8.41
C ALA A 91 -9.33 7.27 -9.23
N LEU A 92 -8.56 6.41 -8.55
CA LEU A 92 -7.80 5.35 -9.21
C LEU A 92 -8.71 4.34 -9.93
N GLN A 93 -9.81 3.93 -9.30
CA GLN A 93 -10.80 3.05 -9.91
C GLN A 93 -11.37 3.64 -11.20
N LYS A 94 -11.71 4.93 -11.18
CA LYS A 94 -12.23 5.67 -12.34
C LYS A 94 -11.20 5.78 -13.46
N ASN A 95 -9.95 6.09 -13.11
CA ASN A 95 -8.88 6.29 -14.09
C ASN A 95 -8.44 4.97 -14.75
N LEU A 96 -8.54 3.84 -14.05
CA LEU A 96 -8.31 2.51 -14.59
C LEU A 96 -9.55 1.98 -15.31
N SER A 97 -10.07 2.73 -16.30
CA SER A 97 -11.23 2.31 -17.09
C SER A 97 -10.94 1.01 -17.87
N ASP A 98 -12.00 0.35 -18.33
CA ASP A 98 -11.87 -0.85 -19.18
C ASP A 98 -11.06 -0.55 -20.45
N SER A 99 -11.22 0.65 -21.01
CA SER A 99 -10.46 1.10 -22.18
C SER A 99 -8.97 1.17 -21.88
N VAL A 100 -8.59 1.83 -20.78
CA VAL A 100 -7.17 1.97 -20.36
C VAL A 100 -6.54 0.60 -20.12
N ILE A 101 -7.25 -0.30 -19.44
CA ILE A 101 -6.74 -1.65 -19.18
C ILE A 101 -6.64 -2.45 -20.49
N ASN A 102 -7.65 -2.39 -21.36
CA ASN A 102 -7.63 -3.08 -22.64
C ASN A 102 -6.50 -2.58 -23.54
N GLU A 103 -6.28 -1.28 -23.61
CA GLU A 103 -5.18 -0.67 -24.37
C GLU A 103 -3.82 -1.12 -23.85
N ALA A 104 -3.61 -1.08 -22.53
CA ALA A 104 -2.37 -1.53 -21.91
C ALA A 104 -2.06 -3.01 -22.21
N PHE A 105 -3.08 -3.87 -22.18
CA PHE A 105 -2.90 -5.29 -22.50
C PHE A 105 -2.75 -5.52 -24.02
N GLY A 106 -3.39 -4.70 -24.85
CA GLY A 106 -3.23 -4.73 -26.31
C GLY A 106 -1.84 -4.30 -26.80
N ALA A 107 -1.14 -3.48 -26.01
CA ALA A 107 0.23 -3.04 -26.30
C ALA A 107 1.30 -4.09 -25.97
N LEU A 108 0.93 -5.22 -25.34
CA LEU A 108 1.87 -6.30 -25.04
C LEU A 108 2.35 -6.99 -26.36
N PRO A 109 3.62 -7.47 -26.40
CA PRO A 109 4.09 -8.25 -27.53
C PRO A 109 3.19 -9.46 -27.83
N PRO A 110 2.97 -9.79 -29.13
CA PRO A 110 2.11 -10.91 -29.52
C PRO A 110 2.49 -12.25 -28.86
N GLU A 111 3.77 -12.46 -28.59
CA GLU A 111 4.32 -13.69 -28.04
C GLU A 111 3.81 -13.99 -26.62
N ILE A 112 3.41 -12.94 -25.88
CA ILE A 112 2.89 -13.07 -24.52
C ILE A 112 1.38 -12.81 -24.44
N GLN A 113 0.74 -12.49 -25.56
CA GLN A 113 -0.72 -12.40 -25.64
C GLN A 113 -1.31 -13.81 -25.70
N GLY A 114 -2.02 -14.22 -24.65
CA GLY A 114 -2.59 -15.57 -24.58
C GLY A 114 -3.52 -15.74 -23.38
N ALA A 115 -3.90 -16.97 -23.12
CA ALA A 115 -4.86 -17.31 -22.08
C ALA A 115 -4.42 -16.86 -20.67
N GLU A 116 -3.12 -16.90 -20.37
CA GLU A 116 -2.58 -16.44 -19.09
C GLU A 116 -2.71 -14.92 -18.96
N THR A 117 -2.38 -14.17 -19.99
CA THR A 117 -2.50 -12.71 -20.05
C THR A 117 -3.97 -12.27 -19.88
N GLU A 118 -4.89 -12.93 -20.57
CA GLU A 118 -6.32 -12.69 -20.41
C GLU A 118 -6.82 -13.04 -18.99
N ALA A 119 -6.28 -14.09 -18.38
CA ALA A 119 -6.60 -14.42 -16.99
C ALA A 119 -6.09 -13.35 -16.00
N ILE A 120 -4.90 -12.78 -16.23
CA ILE A 120 -4.35 -11.67 -15.45
C ILE A 120 -5.22 -10.42 -15.60
N LYS A 121 -5.59 -10.07 -16.83
CA LYS A 121 -6.45 -8.93 -17.15
C LYS A 121 -7.80 -9.03 -16.42
N LYS A 122 -8.47 -10.19 -16.47
CA LYS A 122 -9.71 -10.42 -15.73
C LYS A 122 -9.55 -10.21 -14.23
N LYS A 123 -8.46 -10.70 -13.66
CA LYS A 123 -8.16 -10.49 -12.23
C LYS A 123 -7.90 -9.00 -11.92
N LEU A 124 -7.25 -8.27 -12.81
CA LEU A 124 -7.02 -6.84 -12.66
C LEU A 124 -8.32 -6.04 -12.64
N LEU A 125 -9.25 -6.34 -13.54
CA LEU A 125 -10.58 -5.73 -13.57
C LEU A 125 -11.33 -5.95 -12.24
N ILE A 126 -11.35 -7.18 -11.74
CA ILE A 126 -11.98 -7.51 -10.45
C ILE A 126 -11.31 -6.75 -9.28
N ARG A 127 -9.98 -6.64 -9.29
CA ARG A 127 -9.26 -5.88 -8.26
C ARG A 127 -9.54 -4.40 -8.33
N ARG A 128 -9.59 -3.81 -9.52
CA ARG A 128 -9.98 -2.42 -9.72
C ARG A 128 -11.37 -2.16 -9.12
N ASP A 129 -12.33 -3.03 -9.39
CA ASP A 129 -13.70 -2.86 -8.90
C ASP A 129 -13.79 -2.96 -7.37
N SER A 130 -12.85 -3.65 -6.75
CA SER A 130 -12.75 -3.79 -5.28
C SER A 130 -11.83 -2.76 -4.61
N LEU A 131 -11.20 -1.82 -5.35
CA LEU A 131 -10.23 -0.87 -4.80
C LEU A 131 -10.72 -0.10 -3.57
N PRO A 132 -11.94 0.51 -3.54
CA PRO A 132 -12.38 1.25 -2.37
C PRO A 132 -12.54 0.36 -1.13
N TYR A 133 -13.02 -0.86 -1.31
CA TYR A 133 -13.13 -1.84 -0.23
C TYR A 133 -11.74 -2.26 0.30
N MET A 134 -10.80 -2.53 -0.59
CA MET A 134 -9.44 -2.95 -0.23
C MET A 134 -8.67 -1.81 0.45
N ALA A 135 -8.80 -0.58 -0.04
CA ALA A 135 -8.22 0.62 0.56
C ALA A 135 -8.70 0.79 2.01
N ARG A 136 -10.01 0.67 2.25
CA ARG A 136 -10.57 0.75 3.60
C ARG A 136 -10.05 -0.35 4.52
N ARG A 137 -9.93 -1.58 4.03
CA ARG A 137 -9.37 -2.70 4.83
C ARG A 137 -7.92 -2.43 5.20
N TYR A 138 -7.13 -1.91 4.28
CA TYR A 138 -5.73 -1.61 4.54
C TYR A 138 -5.57 -0.41 5.48
N TYR A 139 -6.33 0.65 5.28
CA TYR A 139 -6.43 1.77 6.22
C TYR A 139 -6.66 1.28 7.66
N LYS A 140 -7.69 0.47 7.87
CA LYS A 140 -7.98 -0.11 9.19
C LYS A 140 -6.85 -0.98 9.76
N LYS A 141 -6.05 -1.60 8.90
CA LYS A 141 -4.87 -2.36 9.33
C LYS A 141 -3.77 -1.42 9.83
N LEU A 142 -3.49 -0.32 9.12
CA LEU A 142 -2.51 0.68 9.51
C LEU A 142 -2.90 1.38 10.82
N GLN A 143 -4.17 1.70 11.01
CA GLN A 143 -4.67 2.36 12.22
C GLN A 143 -4.55 1.52 13.50
N ARG A 144 -4.26 0.22 13.41
CA ARG A 144 -4.03 -0.62 14.60
C ARG A 144 -2.73 -0.35 15.32
N THR A 145 -1.78 0.25 14.65
CA THR A 145 -0.45 0.59 15.20
C THR A 145 -0.10 1.99 14.75
N PRO A 146 -0.66 3.03 15.39
CA PRO A 146 -0.36 4.41 15.01
C PRO A 146 1.13 4.68 15.25
N VAL A 147 1.76 5.36 14.30
CA VAL A 147 3.12 5.89 14.43
C VAL A 147 2.99 7.35 14.84
N LEU A 148 3.62 7.69 15.92
CA LEU A 148 3.70 9.06 16.43
C LEU A 148 5.13 9.53 16.22
N THR A 149 5.29 10.59 15.48
CA THR A 149 6.59 11.24 15.27
C THR A 149 6.72 12.41 16.22
N GLY A 150 7.82 12.46 16.96
CA GLY A 150 8.21 13.61 17.76
C GLY A 150 8.87 14.70 16.92
N THR A 151 9.44 15.68 17.61
CA THR A 151 10.30 16.71 16.99
C THR A 151 11.74 16.22 16.83
N GLU A 152 12.62 17.01 16.22
CA GLU A 152 14.04 16.69 16.12
C GLU A 152 14.82 16.82 17.48
N GLY A 153 14.16 17.36 18.51
CA GLY A 153 14.73 17.55 19.84
C GLY A 153 14.12 16.61 20.87
N ASP A 154 14.41 16.90 22.14
CA ASP A 154 13.76 16.22 23.26
C ASP A 154 12.27 16.55 23.30
N ASP A 155 11.42 15.54 23.37
CA ASP A 155 9.97 15.69 23.45
C ASP A 155 9.41 15.26 24.80
N ARG A 156 8.32 15.91 25.18
CA ARG A 156 7.46 15.44 26.26
C ARG A 156 6.17 14.87 25.66
N ILE A 157 5.96 13.57 25.85
CA ILE A 157 4.78 12.86 25.37
C ILE A 157 3.83 12.64 26.52
N ILE A 158 2.59 13.11 26.38
CA ILE A 158 1.50 12.93 27.33
C ILE A 158 0.49 11.98 26.72
N LEU A 159 0.18 10.91 27.44
CA LEU A 159 -0.83 9.91 27.07
C LEU A 159 -2.03 10.05 28.01
N GLU A 160 -3.19 10.33 27.47
CA GLU A 160 -4.44 10.44 28.24
C GLU A 160 -5.47 9.48 27.67
N CYS A 161 -6.01 8.60 28.53
CA CYS A 161 -7.15 7.78 28.15
C CYS A 161 -8.41 8.63 28.12
N SER A 162 -9.07 8.71 26.97
CA SER A 162 -10.33 9.40 26.77
C SER A 162 -11.45 8.38 26.54
N GLY A 163 -12.13 8.00 27.62
CA GLY A 163 -13.16 6.95 27.57
C GLY A 163 -12.59 5.53 27.51
N HIS A 164 -13.43 4.57 27.07
CA HIS A 164 -13.04 3.15 27.07
C HIS A 164 -12.16 2.74 25.88
N ASP A 165 -12.21 3.47 24.74
CA ASP A 165 -11.63 3.01 23.48
C ASP A 165 -10.76 4.06 22.76
N SER A 166 -10.44 5.20 23.42
CA SER A 166 -9.65 6.26 22.79
C SER A 166 -8.50 6.71 23.68
N LEU A 167 -7.36 6.88 23.05
CA LEU A 167 -6.13 7.41 23.64
C LEU A 167 -5.78 8.74 22.96
N LEU A 168 -5.73 9.80 23.75
CA LEU A 168 -5.25 11.10 23.30
C LEU A 168 -3.75 11.18 23.55
N VAL A 169 -2.99 11.47 22.49
CA VAL A 169 -1.55 11.67 22.59
C VAL A 169 -1.21 13.11 22.26
N ARG A 170 -0.50 13.78 23.17
CA ARG A 170 0.04 15.12 22.94
C ARG A 170 1.54 15.07 22.99
N ILE A 171 2.17 15.66 21.99
CA ILE A 171 3.62 15.76 21.88
C ILE A 171 4.02 17.24 21.92
N TYR A 172 4.89 17.56 22.85
CA TYR A 172 5.40 18.91 23.03
C TYR A 172 6.92 18.90 23.03
N PRO A 173 7.56 19.89 22.41
CA PRO A 173 8.99 20.12 22.62
C PRO A 173 9.28 20.26 24.13
N LYS A 174 10.37 19.70 24.60
CA LYS A 174 10.78 19.82 26.01
C LYS A 174 10.93 21.30 26.41
N GLY A 175 10.25 21.67 27.49
CA GLY A 175 10.23 23.05 27.97
C GLY A 175 9.05 23.90 27.46
N SER A 176 8.21 23.39 26.58
CA SER A 176 6.96 24.05 26.21
C SER A 176 5.97 24.06 27.38
N PRO A 177 5.24 25.17 27.63
CA PRO A 177 4.15 25.18 28.60
C PRO A 177 3.06 24.18 28.17
N VAL A 178 2.37 23.60 29.16
CA VAL A 178 1.25 22.65 28.96
C VAL A 178 -0.04 23.43 28.81
#